data_1a04b494e1e5535df7978ac6e8ed67ef
#
_entry.id   1a04b494e1e5535df7978ac6e8ed67ef
#
_cell.length_a   1.000
_cell.length_b   1.000
_cell.length_c   1.000
_cell.angle_alpha   90.00
_cell.angle_beta   90.00
_cell.angle_gamma   90.00
#
_symmetry.space_group_name_H-M   'P 1'
#
loop_
_entity.id
_entity.type
_entity.pdbx_description
1 polymer ?
#
loop_
_entity_poly.entity_id
_entity_poly.type
_entity_poly.pdbx_seq_one_letter_code
_entity_poly.pdbx_strand_id
1 'polypeptide(L)'
;MGQKIHPNGFRLGVIRDWDAQWFATGKAYSRNLVADQMVRRFIRKRLANAAISKIELVRAGENLNVTIHTGRPGIVIGKKGEDIERLRRDVLRLNNNVPVQIAVEEIRKPELDALLVAENVCQQLEKRIMFRRAMKRAVQNTMRLGAKGIKVMVAGRLNGAEIARSEWYREGRVPLHTLRADVDYGFAEAHTTYGVIGVKVWIFKGEILPGAAETEVSQTPQPRASA
;
A
#
# COMPACT_ATOMS: atom_id res chain seq x y z
N MET A 1 14.77 -2.63 -24.41
CA MET A 1 14.78 -1.97 -23.08
C MET A 1 14.91 -3.06 -22.03
N GLY A 2 15.84 -2.91 -21.07
CA GLY A 2 16.08 -3.92 -20.04
C GLY A 2 14.95 -4.06 -19.02
N GLN A 3 15.01 -5.15 -18.28
CA GLN A 3 14.14 -5.46 -17.14
C GLN A 3 14.33 -4.38 -16.05
N LYS A 4 13.23 -3.99 -15.40
CA LYS A 4 13.27 -3.01 -14.30
C LYS A 4 13.01 -3.73 -12.99
N ILE A 5 13.87 -3.47 -12.00
CA ILE A 5 13.69 -4.00 -10.65
C ILE A 5 12.48 -3.34 -9.97
N HIS A 6 11.84 -4.07 -9.07
CA HIS A 6 10.75 -3.54 -8.26
C HIS A 6 11.28 -2.45 -7.30
N PRO A 7 10.74 -1.22 -7.31
CA PRO A 7 11.31 -0.10 -6.55
C PRO A 7 11.36 -0.34 -5.03
N ASN A 8 10.31 -0.95 -4.46
CA ASN A 8 10.28 -1.28 -3.04
C ASN A 8 11.28 -2.39 -2.72
N GLY A 9 11.36 -3.46 -3.54
CA GLY A 9 12.31 -4.55 -3.35
C GLY A 9 13.78 -4.12 -3.42
N PHE A 10 14.09 -3.16 -4.30
CA PHE A 10 15.43 -2.58 -4.42
C PHE A 10 15.88 -1.82 -3.17
N ARG A 11 14.94 -1.34 -2.35
CA ARG A 11 15.19 -0.50 -1.16
C ARG A 11 14.97 -1.23 0.16
N LEU A 12 14.60 -2.51 0.12
CA LEU A 12 14.47 -3.33 1.33
C LEU A 12 15.82 -3.44 2.06
N GLY A 13 15.80 -3.27 3.37
CA GLY A 13 16.98 -3.30 4.23
C GLY A 13 17.86 -2.04 4.14
N VAL A 14 17.52 -1.04 3.31
CA VAL A 14 18.22 0.25 3.21
C VAL A 14 17.36 1.38 3.81
N ILE A 15 16.18 1.61 3.24
CA ILE A 15 15.24 2.66 3.68
C ILE A 15 13.83 2.13 3.93
N ARG A 16 13.56 0.88 3.58
CA ARG A 16 12.28 0.21 3.82
C ARG A 16 12.50 -1.09 4.55
N ASP A 17 11.57 -1.39 5.45
CA ASP A 17 11.52 -2.63 6.19
C ASP A 17 10.51 -3.60 5.55
N TRP A 18 10.52 -4.86 6.01
CA TRP A 18 9.63 -5.91 5.54
C TRP A 18 8.23 -5.77 6.12
N ASP A 19 7.22 -6.12 5.32
CA ASP A 19 5.82 -6.16 5.76
C ASP A 19 5.51 -7.39 6.63
N ALA A 20 6.42 -8.36 6.70
CA ALA A 20 6.31 -9.52 7.57
C ALA A 20 7.57 -9.60 8.44
N GLN A 21 7.39 -9.45 9.74
CA GLN A 21 8.47 -9.43 10.73
C GLN A 21 8.39 -10.67 11.59
N TRP A 22 9.02 -11.74 11.15
CA TRP A 22 9.17 -12.98 11.88
C TRP A 22 10.28 -13.85 11.28
N PHE A 23 10.78 -14.76 12.07
CA PHE A 23 11.77 -15.74 11.65
C PHE A 23 11.28 -17.15 11.98
N ALA A 24 11.48 -18.09 11.06
CA ALA A 24 11.22 -19.51 11.26
C ALA A 24 12.11 -20.34 10.34
N THR A 25 12.37 -21.60 10.68
CA THR A 25 13.18 -22.53 9.90
C THR A 25 12.38 -23.74 9.41
N GLY A 26 12.82 -24.33 8.32
CA GLY A 26 12.28 -25.59 7.81
C GLY A 26 10.78 -25.53 7.49
N LYS A 27 10.03 -26.56 7.90
CA LYS A 27 8.59 -26.69 7.64
C LYS A 27 7.73 -25.61 8.32
N ALA A 28 8.21 -24.99 9.41
CA ALA A 28 7.51 -23.91 10.08
C ALA A 28 7.49 -22.65 9.20
N TYR A 29 8.57 -22.35 8.50
CA TYR A 29 8.64 -21.22 7.56
C TYR A 29 7.57 -21.31 6.48
N SER A 30 7.48 -22.44 5.77
CA SER A 30 6.50 -22.60 4.70
C SER A 30 5.06 -22.53 5.21
N ARG A 31 4.79 -23.08 6.37
CA ARG A 31 3.47 -23.04 7.03
C ARG A 31 3.05 -21.61 7.38
N ASN A 32 3.95 -20.85 8.00
CA ASN A 32 3.70 -19.46 8.37
C ASN A 32 3.52 -18.57 7.13
N LEU A 33 4.34 -18.75 6.10
CA LEU A 33 4.25 -18.00 4.85
C LEU A 33 2.89 -18.20 4.15
N VAL A 34 2.42 -19.45 4.06
CA VAL A 34 1.12 -19.75 3.47
C VAL A 34 -0.01 -19.14 4.30
N ALA A 35 0.05 -19.26 5.64
CA ALA A 35 -0.94 -18.68 6.54
C ALA A 35 -0.99 -17.15 6.40
N ASP A 36 0.15 -16.47 6.37
CA ASP A 36 0.23 -15.02 6.18
C ASP A 36 -0.36 -14.57 4.84
N GLN A 37 -0.08 -15.32 3.77
CA GLN A 37 -0.65 -15.00 2.46
C GLN A 37 -2.17 -15.20 2.42
N MET A 38 -2.70 -16.22 3.10
CA MET A 38 -4.15 -16.42 3.23
C MET A 38 -4.80 -15.27 4.02
N VAL A 39 -4.20 -14.86 5.14
CA VAL A 39 -4.68 -13.73 5.95
C VAL A 39 -4.68 -12.43 5.13
N ARG A 40 -3.60 -12.10 4.43
CA ARG A 40 -3.52 -10.91 3.57
C ARG A 40 -4.58 -10.90 2.47
N ARG A 41 -4.76 -12.02 1.78
CA ARG A 41 -5.80 -12.16 0.74
C ARG A 41 -7.20 -12.01 1.30
N PHE A 42 -7.47 -12.62 2.44
CA PHE A 42 -8.76 -12.53 3.11
C PHE A 42 -9.10 -11.09 3.51
N ILE A 43 -8.16 -10.40 4.18
CA ILE A 43 -8.33 -9.01 4.63
C ILE A 43 -8.58 -8.09 3.42
N ARG A 44 -7.76 -8.18 2.36
CA ARG A 44 -7.94 -7.38 1.14
C ARG A 44 -9.28 -7.63 0.46
N LYS A 45 -9.73 -8.88 0.38
CA LYS A 45 -11.02 -9.24 -0.22
C LYS A 45 -12.19 -8.70 0.58
N ARG A 46 -12.15 -8.83 1.91
CA ARG A 46 -13.23 -8.38 2.80
C ARG A 46 -13.33 -6.86 2.88
N LEU A 47 -12.21 -6.18 2.89
CA LEU A 47 -12.10 -4.74 3.09
C LEU A 47 -11.74 -3.99 1.79
N ALA A 48 -12.22 -4.46 0.63
CA ALA A 48 -11.91 -3.86 -0.67
C ALA A 48 -12.24 -2.35 -0.77
N ASN A 49 -13.22 -1.87 0.02
CA ASN A 49 -13.63 -0.46 0.02
C ASN A 49 -12.89 0.40 1.08
N ALA A 50 -12.05 -0.21 1.90
CA ALA A 50 -11.38 0.47 3.01
C ALA A 50 -10.12 1.24 2.59
N ALA A 51 -9.70 1.17 1.31
CA ALA A 51 -8.46 1.78 0.82
C ALA A 51 -7.24 1.36 1.66
N ILE A 52 -6.92 0.05 1.63
CA ILE A 52 -5.80 -0.54 2.36
C ILE A 52 -4.51 -0.35 1.56
N SER A 53 -3.54 0.36 2.13
CA SER A 53 -2.21 0.50 1.56
C SER A 53 -1.31 -0.70 1.88
N LYS A 54 -1.14 -0.97 3.17
CA LYS A 54 -0.17 -1.94 3.67
C LYS A 54 -0.80 -2.80 4.77
N ILE A 55 -0.43 -4.07 4.83
CA ILE A 55 -0.77 -4.98 5.92
C ILE A 55 0.53 -5.53 6.48
N GLU A 56 0.87 -5.13 7.69
CA GLU A 56 2.03 -5.65 8.41
C GLU A 56 1.63 -6.84 9.27
N LEU A 57 2.49 -7.85 9.29
CA LEU A 57 2.30 -9.07 10.05
C LEU A 57 3.53 -9.31 10.93
N VAL A 58 3.36 -9.24 12.22
CA VAL A 58 4.42 -9.50 13.20
C VAL A 58 4.04 -10.73 14.01
N ARG A 59 4.90 -11.75 14.02
CA ARG A 59 4.73 -12.93 14.87
C ARG A 59 5.64 -12.81 16.06
N ALA A 60 5.04 -12.60 17.23
CA ALA A 60 5.73 -12.54 18.52
C ALA A 60 5.36 -13.77 19.35
N GLY A 61 6.25 -14.77 19.37
CA GLY A 61 5.97 -16.07 19.97
C GLY A 61 4.79 -16.76 19.29
N GLU A 62 3.75 -17.05 20.04
CA GLU A 62 2.53 -17.67 19.55
C GLU A 62 1.47 -16.65 19.05
N ASN A 63 1.69 -15.35 19.24
CA ASN A 63 0.73 -14.32 18.86
C ASN A 63 1.00 -13.78 17.47
N LEU A 64 -0.08 -13.49 16.72
CA LEU A 64 -0.04 -12.79 15.45
C LEU A 64 -0.58 -11.36 15.60
N ASN A 65 0.27 -10.37 15.41
CA ASN A 65 -0.12 -8.97 15.36
C ASN A 65 -0.28 -8.55 13.90
N VAL A 66 -1.45 -8.03 13.56
CA VAL A 66 -1.81 -7.57 12.22
C VAL A 66 -2.05 -6.06 12.28
N THR A 67 -1.19 -5.28 11.66
CA THR A 67 -1.39 -3.83 11.53
C THR A 67 -1.90 -3.51 10.12
N ILE A 68 -3.05 -2.86 10.04
CA ILE A 68 -3.70 -2.49 8.78
C ILE A 68 -3.58 -0.98 8.59
N HIS A 69 -2.76 -0.56 7.61
CA HIS A 69 -2.66 0.84 7.21
C HIS A 69 -3.75 1.16 6.19
N THR A 70 -4.65 2.06 6.54
CA THR A 70 -5.84 2.37 5.73
C THR A 70 -6.09 3.87 5.62
N GLY A 71 -6.62 4.30 4.47
CA GLY A 71 -7.10 5.67 4.29
C GLY A 71 -8.52 5.90 4.84
N ARG A 72 -9.21 4.82 5.28
CA ARG A 72 -10.61 4.91 5.78
C ARG A 72 -10.80 3.99 7.00
N PRO A 73 -10.24 4.34 8.16
CA PRO A 73 -10.26 3.49 9.35
C PRO A 73 -11.68 3.18 9.83
N GLY A 74 -12.63 4.11 9.66
CA GLY A 74 -14.01 3.90 10.06
C GLY A 74 -14.70 2.70 9.41
N ILE A 75 -14.32 2.33 8.17
CA ILE A 75 -14.87 1.16 7.48
C ILE A 75 -14.31 -0.15 8.06
N VAL A 76 -13.06 -0.12 8.55
CA VAL A 76 -12.42 -1.29 9.16
C VAL A 76 -12.93 -1.54 10.57
N ILE A 77 -13.07 -0.47 11.36
CA ILE A 77 -13.51 -0.55 12.75
C ILE A 77 -15.01 -0.88 12.83
N GLY A 78 -15.80 -0.28 11.95
CA GLY A 78 -17.25 -0.45 11.91
C GLY A 78 -17.98 0.23 13.07
N LYS A 79 -19.30 -0.01 13.17
CA LYS A 79 -20.10 0.53 14.25
C LYS A 79 -19.73 -0.11 15.58
N LYS A 80 -19.35 0.68 16.58
CA LYS A 80 -18.98 0.24 17.93
C LYS A 80 -17.87 -0.86 17.97
N GLY A 81 -17.07 -0.98 16.91
CA GLY A 81 -16.01 -1.99 16.85
C GLY A 81 -16.47 -3.41 16.48
N GLU A 82 -17.72 -3.62 16.09
CA GLU A 82 -18.22 -4.96 15.74
C GLU A 82 -17.50 -5.58 14.54
N ASP A 83 -17.18 -4.78 13.52
CA ASP A 83 -16.58 -5.29 12.29
C ASP A 83 -15.13 -5.74 12.50
N ILE A 84 -14.36 -5.02 13.32
CA ILE A 84 -13.00 -5.42 13.68
C ILE A 84 -12.99 -6.70 14.54
N GLU A 85 -13.97 -6.87 15.44
CA GLU A 85 -14.08 -8.09 16.24
C GLU A 85 -14.55 -9.29 15.41
N ARG A 86 -15.40 -9.09 14.41
CA ARG A 86 -15.74 -10.13 13.42
C ARG A 86 -14.52 -10.49 12.58
N LEU A 87 -13.77 -9.49 12.11
CA LEU A 87 -12.54 -9.71 11.35
C LEU A 87 -11.51 -10.50 12.16
N ARG A 88 -11.32 -10.15 13.44
CA ARG A 88 -10.42 -10.87 14.37
C ARG A 88 -10.80 -12.34 14.49
N ARG A 89 -12.09 -12.64 14.70
CA ARG A 89 -12.58 -14.04 14.80
C ARG A 89 -12.36 -14.83 13.51
N ASP A 90 -12.57 -14.20 12.36
CA ASP A 90 -12.40 -14.86 11.08
C ASP A 90 -10.92 -15.12 10.78
N VAL A 91 -10.03 -14.16 11.09
CA VAL A 91 -8.58 -14.33 10.94
C VAL A 91 -8.04 -15.40 11.90
N LEU A 92 -8.55 -15.46 13.13
CA LEU A 92 -8.20 -16.49 14.10
C LEU A 92 -8.50 -17.91 13.56
N ARG A 93 -9.67 -18.10 12.94
CA ARG A 93 -10.05 -19.39 12.32
C ARG A 93 -9.13 -19.75 11.15
N LEU A 94 -8.73 -18.76 10.33
CA LEU A 94 -7.81 -18.97 9.20
C LEU A 94 -6.38 -19.29 9.63
N ASN A 95 -5.95 -18.80 10.79
CA ASN A 95 -4.59 -18.97 11.31
C ASN A 95 -4.50 -20.09 12.37
N ASN A 96 -5.24 -21.17 12.20
CA ASN A 96 -5.21 -22.37 13.08
C ASN A 96 -5.44 -22.05 14.57
N ASN A 97 -6.32 -21.10 14.88
CA ASN A 97 -6.65 -20.63 16.24
C ASN A 97 -5.48 -20.01 17.01
N VAL A 98 -4.45 -19.54 16.32
CA VAL A 98 -3.39 -18.72 16.91
C VAL A 98 -3.97 -17.37 17.34
N PRO A 99 -3.72 -16.89 18.57
CA PRO A 99 -4.22 -15.59 19.02
C PRO A 99 -3.82 -14.44 18.08
N VAL A 100 -4.82 -13.62 17.70
CA VAL A 100 -4.63 -12.54 16.75
C VAL A 100 -5.00 -11.20 17.39
N GLN A 101 -4.12 -10.22 17.26
CA GLN A 101 -4.40 -8.83 17.58
C GLN A 101 -4.46 -8.04 16.26
N ILE A 102 -5.46 -7.16 16.11
CA ILE A 102 -5.60 -6.31 14.93
C ILE A 102 -5.50 -4.85 15.39
N ALA A 103 -4.51 -4.15 14.86
CA ALA A 103 -4.35 -2.71 14.98
C ALA A 103 -4.72 -2.04 13.64
N VAL A 104 -5.31 -0.85 13.71
CA VAL A 104 -5.68 -0.06 12.52
C VAL A 104 -4.96 1.27 12.60
N GLU A 105 -4.15 1.57 11.60
CA GLU A 105 -3.44 2.84 11.47
C GLU A 105 -4.00 3.67 10.33
N GLU A 106 -4.27 4.94 10.60
CA GLU A 106 -4.79 5.86 9.62
C GLU A 106 -3.68 6.50 8.77
N ILE A 107 -3.86 6.44 7.46
CA ILE A 107 -3.04 7.18 6.51
C ILE A 107 -3.65 8.57 6.31
N ARG A 108 -3.06 9.59 6.94
CA ARG A 108 -3.56 10.97 6.88
C ARG A 108 -3.55 11.59 5.49
N LYS A 109 -2.63 11.18 4.60
CA LYS A 109 -2.47 11.70 3.23
C LYS A 109 -2.48 10.54 2.22
N PRO A 110 -3.66 9.98 1.89
CA PRO A 110 -3.76 8.82 0.98
C PRO A 110 -3.27 9.12 -0.45
N GLU A 111 -3.25 10.38 -0.86
CA GLU A 111 -2.74 10.77 -2.18
C GLU A 111 -1.20 10.76 -2.27
N LEU A 112 -0.49 10.59 -1.17
CA LEU A 112 0.97 10.35 -1.13
C LEU A 112 1.33 8.87 -1.07
N ASP A 113 0.34 7.98 -1.05
CA ASP A 113 0.51 6.54 -1.11
C ASP A 113 0.30 6.02 -2.53
N ALA A 114 1.32 5.36 -3.09
CA ALA A 114 1.30 4.96 -4.48
C ALA A 114 0.24 3.89 -4.80
N LEU A 115 -0.04 2.97 -3.85
CA LEU A 115 -1.04 1.93 -4.04
C LEU A 115 -2.45 2.53 -4.02
N LEU A 116 -2.74 3.42 -3.07
CA LEU A 116 -4.05 4.07 -2.96
C LEU A 116 -4.34 4.97 -4.16
N VAL A 117 -3.33 5.67 -4.67
CA VAL A 117 -3.46 6.46 -5.91
C VAL A 117 -3.72 5.55 -7.11
N ALA A 118 -3.04 4.40 -7.21
CA ALA A 118 -3.28 3.44 -8.29
C ALA A 118 -4.70 2.88 -8.24
N GLU A 119 -5.18 2.46 -7.07
CA GLU A 119 -6.56 1.98 -6.87
C GLU A 119 -7.61 3.05 -7.20
N ASN A 120 -7.36 4.30 -6.82
CA ASN A 120 -8.25 5.42 -7.14
C ASN A 120 -8.35 5.64 -8.66
N VAL A 121 -7.21 5.58 -9.37
CA VAL A 121 -7.21 5.66 -10.84
C VAL A 121 -7.97 4.47 -11.44
N CYS A 122 -7.77 3.25 -10.94
CA CYS A 122 -8.50 2.06 -11.38
C CYS A 122 -10.02 2.22 -11.22
N GLN A 123 -10.49 2.66 -10.06
CA GLN A 123 -11.91 2.92 -9.80
C GLN A 123 -12.50 3.96 -10.76
N GLN A 124 -11.72 5.00 -11.12
CA GLN A 124 -12.15 5.99 -12.11
C GLN A 124 -12.26 5.38 -13.52
N LEU A 125 -11.33 4.50 -13.91
CA LEU A 125 -11.36 3.81 -15.19
C LEU A 125 -12.54 2.84 -15.29
N GLU A 126 -12.87 2.11 -14.23
CA GLU A 126 -14.06 1.23 -14.14
C GLU A 126 -15.36 2.03 -14.27
N LYS A 127 -15.39 3.26 -13.73
CA LYS A 127 -16.49 4.22 -13.91
C LYS A 127 -16.49 4.91 -15.29
N ARG A 128 -15.68 4.44 -16.25
CA ARG A 128 -15.58 4.96 -17.62
C ARG A 128 -15.15 6.42 -17.71
N ILE A 129 -14.39 6.92 -16.73
CA ILE A 129 -13.75 8.23 -16.81
C ILE A 129 -12.59 8.14 -17.81
N MET A 130 -12.39 9.18 -18.63
CA MET A 130 -11.28 9.22 -19.58
C MET A 130 -9.94 9.08 -18.88
N PHE A 131 -9.12 8.12 -19.28
CA PHE A 131 -7.85 7.79 -18.63
C PHE A 131 -6.90 8.98 -18.52
N ARG A 132 -6.84 9.87 -19.54
CA ARG A 132 -6.00 11.09 -19.51
C ARG A 132 -6.43 12.02 -18.39
N ARG A 133 -7.73 12.18 -18.17
CA ARG A 133 -8.28 13.01 -17.09
C ARG A 133 -7.98 12.42 -15.73
N ALA A 134 -8.15 11.11 -15.57
CA ALA A 134 -7.85 10.39 -14.34
C ALA A 134 -6.36 10.53 -13.96
N MET A 135 -5.44 10.26 -14.90
CA MET A 135 -4.00 10.39 -14.68
C MET A 135 -3.57 11.81 -14.33
N LYS A 136 -4.02 12.83 -15.11
CA LYS A 136 -3.67 14.24 -14.84
C LYS A 136 -4.16 14.68 -13.46
N ARG A 137 -5.38 14.30 -13.07
CA ARG A 137 -5.94 14.61 -11.76
C ARG A 137 -5.13 13.97 -10.62
N ALA A 138 -4.75 12.70 -10.79
CA ALA A 138 -3.91 12.00 -9.82
C ALA A 138 -2.55 12.72 -9.66
N VAL A 139 -1.88 13.06 -10.76
CA VAL A 139 -0.61 13.77 -10.76
C VAL A 139 -0.72 15.12 -10.05
N GLN A 140 -1.71 15.93 -10.41
CA GLN A 140 -1.92 17.27 -9.81
C GLN A 140 -2.20 17.18 -8.30
N ASN A 141 -3.04 16.25 -7.86
CA ASN A 141 -3.38 16.07 -6.45
C ASN A 141 -2.14 15.69 -5.64
N THR A 142 -1.37 14.72 -6.11
CA THR A 142 -0.16 14.25 -5.42
C THR A 142 0.90 15.34 -5.34
N MET A 143 1.12 16.10 -6.42
CA MET A 143 2.08 17.22 -6.41
C MET A 143 1.66 18.35 -5.46
N ARG A 144 0.36 18.67 -5.43
CA ARG A 144 -0.20 19.69 -4.52
C ARG A 144 0.00 19.35 -3.04
N LEU A 145 0.03 18.05 -2.69
CA LEU A 145 0.23 17.59 -1.30
C LEU A 145 1.71 17.45 -0.90
N GLY A 146 2.63 17.85 -1.79
CA GLY A 146 4.04 17.99 -1.47
C GLY A 146 4.92 16.82 -1.92
N ALA A 147 4.46 15.96 -2.82
CA ALA A 147 5.36 15.01 -3.49
C ALA A 147 6.41 15.75 -4.33
N LYS A 148 7.66 15.29 -4.31
CA LYS A 148 8.74 15.86 -5.13
C LYS A 148 8.73 15.37 -6.57
N GLY A 149 7.92 14.36 -6.85
CA GLY A 149 7.69 13.87 -8.19
C GLY A 149 6.78 12.65 -8.23
N ILE A 150 6.10 12.50 -9.34
CA ILE A 150 5.19 11.37 -9.60
C ILE A 150 5.32 10.91 -11.05
N LYS A 151 5.17 9.61 -11.25
CA LYS A 151 4.96 8.99 -12.56
C LYS A 151 3.77 8.04 -12.48
N VAL A 152 2.79 8.24 -13.34
CA VAL A 152 1.64 7.34 -13.50
C VAL A 152 1.70 6.73 -14.88
N MET A 153 1.55 5.41 -14.98
CA MET A 153 1.53 4.66 -16.24
C MET A 153 0.28 3.79 -16.28
N VAL A 154 -0.43 3.84 -17.37
CA VAL A 154 -1.63 3.03 -17.64
C VAL A 154 -1.39 2.23 -18.91
N ALA A 155 -1.66 0.93 -18.86
CA ALA A 155 -1.42 0.01 -19.96
C ALA A 155 -2.59 -0.95 -20.16
N GLY A 156 -3.03 -1.10 -21.41
CA GLY A 156 -4.16 -1.96 -21.78
C GLY A 156 -4.97 -1.37 -22.93
N ARG A 157 -6.23 -1.80 -23.07
CA ARG A 157 -7.18 -1.28 -24.05
C ARG A 157 -7.80 0.04 -23.57
N LEU A 158 -7.03 1.12 -23.73
CA LEU A 158 -7.41 2.44 -23.23
C LEU A 158 -8.65 2.97 -23.96
N ASN A 159 -9.69 3.34 -23.20
CA ASN A 159 -11.03 3.73 -23.70
C ASN A 159 -11.70 2.70 -24.61
N GLY A 160 -11.40 1.42 -24.45
CA GLY A 160 -11.99 0.36 -25.25
C GLY A 160 -11.37 0.17 -26.64
N ALA A 161 -10.23 0.79 -26.94
CA ALA A 161 -9.53 0.60 -28.21
C ALA A 161 -9.17 -0.88 -28.43
N GLU A 162 -9.23 -1.37 -29.67
CA GLU A 162 -8.92 -2.76 -30.00
C GLU A 162 -7.44 -3.08 -29.72
N ILE A 163 -6.55 -2.15 -30.06
CA ILE A 163 -5.12 -2.32 -29.86
C ILE A 163 -4.74 -1.77 -28.48
N ALA A 164 -4.13 -2.62 -27.65
CA ALA A 164 -3.61 -2.22 -26.39
C ALA A 164 -2.39 -1.31 -26.54
N ARG A 165 -2.30 -0.29 -25.71
CA ARG A 165 -1.14 0.60 -25.66
C ARG A 165 -0.86 1.03 -24.22
N SER A 166 0.32 1.59 -24.00
CA SER A 166 0.71 2.18 -22.72
C SER A 166 0.88 3.68 -22.86
N GLU A 167 0.27 4.44 -21.97
CA GLU A 167 0.48 5.88 -21.83
C GLU A 167 0.93 6.21 -20.41
N TRP A 168 1.78 7.23 -20.26
CA TRP A 168 2.29 7.65 -18.97
C TRP A 168 2.42 9.17 -18.88
N TYR A 169 2.23 9.68 -17.65
CA TYR A 169 2.52 11.07 -17.31
C TYR A 169 3.53 11.09 -16.18
N ARG A 170 4.43 12.07 -16.20
CA ARG A 170 5.43 12.30 -15.17
C ARG A 170 5.51 13.79 -14.88
N GLU A 171 5.57 14.13 -13.61
CA GLU A 171 5.80 15.47 -13.13
C GLU A 171 6.86 15.42 -12.01
N GLY A 172 7.75 16.40 -11.98
CA GLY A 172 8.86 16.42 -11.05
C GLY A 172 9.94 15.35 -11.33
N ARG A 173 10.69 15.00 -10.29
CA ARG A 173 11.82 14.06 -10.33
C ARG A 173 11.41 12.70 -9.77
N VAL A 174 11.74 11.61 -10.45
CA VAL A 174 11.52 10.24 -9.96
C VAL A 174 12.83 9.44 -10.11
N PRO A 175 13.76 9.49 -9.13
CA PRO A 175 15.08 8.89 -9.22
C PRO A 175 15.02 7.38 -8.86
N LEU A 176 14.76 6.53 -9.86
CA LEU A 176 14.59 5.08 -9.62
C LEU A 176 15.89 4.37 -9.23
N HIS A 177 17.06 4.87 -9.66
CA HIS A 177 18.36 4.27 -9.40
C HIS A 177 19.02 4.72 -8.08
N THR A 178 18.51 5.77 -7.45
CA THR A 178 19.05 6.29 -6.20
C THR A 178 18.50 5.50 -5.01
N LEU A 179 19.33 4.79 -4.26
CA LEU A 179 18.92 3.97 -3.11
C LEU A 179 18.33 4.81 -1.99
N ARG A 180 18.94 5.96 -1.68
CA ARG A 180 18.49 6.88 -0.62
C ARG A 180 17.18 7.60 -0.93
N ALA A 181 16.67 7.50 -2.17
CA ALA A 181 15.43 8.13 -2.57
C ALA A 181 14.24 7.30 -2.07
N ASP A 182 13.35 7.92 -1.28
CA ASP A 182 12.08 7.30 -0.88
C ASP A 182 11.11 7.36 -2.06
N VAL A 183 11.10 6.28 -2.82
CA VAL A 183 10.18 6.09 -3.95
C VAL A 183 9.16 5.03 -3.57
N ASP A 184 7.92 5.45 -3.44
CA ASP A 184 6.80 4.56 -3.23
C ASP A 184 6.28 4.02 -4.57
N TYR A 185 5.86 2.76 -4.60
CA TYR A 185 5.39 2.08 -5.80
C TYR A 185 4.09 1.33 -5.52
N GLY A 186 3.09 1.59 -6.37
CA GLY A 186 1.82 0.89 -6.35
C GLY A 186 1.46 0.32 -7.72
N PHE A 187 0.86 -0.87 -7.72
CA PHE A 187 0.30 -1.52 -8.90
C PHE A 187 -1.14 -1.94 -8.59
N ALA A 188 -2.06 -1.59 -9.48
CA ALA A 188 -3.45 -1.99 -9.40
C ALA A 188 -3.99 -2.32 -10.79
N GLU A 189 -5.03 -3.13 -10.84
CA GLU A 189 -5.70 -3.55 -12.06
C GLU A 189 -7.15 -3.07 -12.06
N ALA A 190 -7.57 -2.43 -13.15
CA ALA A 190 -8.94 -2.02 -13.39
C ALA A 190 -9.63 -3.05 -14.30
N HIS A 191 -10.69 -3.65 -13.81
CA HIS A 191 -11.50 -4.59 -14.55
C HIS A 191 -12.59 -3.87 -15.35
N THR A 192 -12.34 -3.64 -16.62
CA THR A 192 -13.28 -2.97 -17.51
C THR A 192 -14.03 -3.98 -18.38
N THR A 193 -15.13 -3.53 -19.01
CA THR A 193 -15.91 -4.37 -19.95
C THR A 193 -15.10 -4.82 -21.16
N TYR A 194 -14.01 -4.11 -21.49
CA TYR A 194 -13.13 -4.41 -22.64
C TYR A 194 -11.87 -5.18 -22.26
N GLY A 195 -11.70 -5.55 -20.99
CA GLY A 195 -10.54 -6.26 -20.47
C GLY A 195 -9.89 -5.54 -19.28
N VAL A 196 -8.73 -6.04 -18.87
CA VAL A 196 -7.99 -5.53 -17.72
C VAL A 196 -7.04 -4.40 -18.16
N ILE A 197 -7.01 -3.32 -17.40
CA ILE A 197 -6.08 -2.21 -17.56
C ILE A 197 -5.17 -2.16 -16.34
N GLY A 198 -3.85 -2.33 -16.54
CA GLY A 198 -2.87 -2.22 -15.48
C GLY A 198 -2.46 -0.77 -15.22
N VAL A 199 -2.48 -0.36 -13.97
CA VAL A 199 -2.03 0.98 -13.52
C VAL A 199 -0.82 0.84 -12.62
N LYS A 200 0.27 1.53 -12.96
CA LYS A 200 1.51 1.60 -12.18
C LYS A 200 1.77 3.03 -11.76
N VAL A 201 2.03 3.23 -10.49
CA VAL A 201 2.30 4.56 -9.90
C VAL A 201 3.62 4.53 -9.16
N TRP A 202 4.44 5.55 -9.36
CA TRP A 202 5.67 5.83 -8.63
C TRP A 202 5.57 7.22 -8.04
N ILE A 203 5.75 7.35 -6.73
CA ILE A 203 5.73 8.63 -6.02
C ILE A 203 7.07 8.82 -5.32
N PHE A 204 7.75 9.90 -5.62
CA PHE A 204 8.97 10.31 -4.94
C PHE A 204 8.64 11.28 -3.83
N LYS A 205 8.84 10.87 -2.58
CA LYS A 205 8.56 11.68 -1.38
C LYS A 205 9.75 12.55 -0.99
N GLY A 206 10.97 12.05 -1.16
CA GLY A 206 12.20 12.76 -0.80
C GLY A 206 13.40 11.83 -0.73
N GLU A 207 14.51 12.33 -0.22
CA GLU A 207 15.70 11.53 0.05
C GLU A 207 15.86 11.37 1.56
N ILE A 208 16.13 10.14 2.01
CA ILE A 208 16.42 9.80 3.40
C ILE A 208 17.94 9.68 3.50
N LEU A 209 18.54 10.58 4.27
CA LEU A 209 19.97 10.55 4.55
C LEU A 209 20.23 9.83 5.87
N PRO A 210 21.32 9.04 5.99
CA PRO A 210 21.70 8.44 7.27
C PRO A 210 21.93 9.54 8.32
N GLY A 211 21.31 9.40 9.49
CA GLY A 211 21.35 10.40 10.57
C GLY A 211 20.16 11.38 10.61
N ALA A 212 19.35 11.52 9.55
CA ALA A 212 18.17 12.39 9.57
C ALA A 212 16.94 11.74 10.27
N ALA A 213 16.93 10.41 10.39
CA ALA A 213 15.80 9.68 11.01
C ALA A 213 15.76 9.83 12.55
N GLU A 214 16.88 10.16 13.19
CA GLU A 214 16.94 10.29 14.66
C GLU A 214 16.37 11.64 15.17
N THR A 215 16.27 12.64 14.31
CA THR A 215 15.80 13.98 14.70
C THR A 215 14.28 14.14 14.67
N GLU A 216 13.54 13.31 13.92
CA GLU A 216 12.07 13.41 13.87
C GLU A 216 11.36 12.60 14.97
N VAL A 217 12.00 11.56 15.52
CA VAL A 217 11.42 10.74 16.60
C VAL A 217 11.45 11.45 17.94
N SER A 218 12.35 12.43 18.14
CA SER A 218 12.50 13.18 19.40
C SER A 218 11.49 14.31 19.60
N GLN A 219 10.59 14.58 18.64
CA GLN A 219 9.58 15.65 18.72
C GLN A 219 8.14 15.16 18.97
N THR A 220 7.95 13.89 19.37
CA THR A 220 6.63 13.46 19.84
C THR A 220 6.44 14.04 21.26
N PRO A 221 5.46 14.92 21.50
CA PRO A 221 5.22 15.48 22.84
C PRO A 221 4.76 14.34 23.76
N GLN A 222 5.50 14.10 24.82
CA GLN A 222 5.10 13.19 25.91
C GLN A 222 3.74 13.66 26.45
N PRO A 223 2.77 12.77 26.69
CA PRO A 223 1.54 13.15 27.36
C PRO A 223 1.88 13.61 28.78
N ARG A 224 1.55 14.88 29.07
CA ARG A 224 1.66 15.42 30.42
C ARG A 224 0.81 14.56 31.34
N ALA A 225 1.47 13.90 32.30
CA ALA A 225 0.79 13.29 33.42
C ALA A 225 0.05 14.39 34.18
N SER A 226 -1.28 14.30 34.19
CA SER A 226 -2.13 15.12 35.04
C SER A 226 -1.98 14.61 36.48
N ALA A 227 -1.49 15.50 37.32
CA ALA A 227 -1.55 15.36 38.77
C ALA A 227 -3.00 15.50 39.26
#